data_2b547f26647285174325418f10bb5e14
#
_entry.id   2b547f26647285174325418f10bb5e14
#
_cell.length_a   1.000
_cell.length_b   1.000
_cell.length_c   1.000
_cell.angle_alpha   90.00
_cell.angle_beta   90.00
_cell.angle_gamma   90.00
#
_symmetry.space_group_name_H-M   'P 1'
#
loop_
_entity.id
_entity.type
_entity.pdbx_description
1 polymer ?
#
loop_
_entity_poly.entity_id
_entity_poly.type
_entity_poly.pdbx_seq_one_letter_code
_entity_poly.pdbx_strand_id
1 'polypeptide(L)'
;MNVVTPPDVRLTGAETNSIQDELGSTLCSAGRAAETVWGDEQSDFTCNTQQPGCKNVCYDHFFPVSHIRFWCLQLIFVSTPALLVAMHVAYRKRNVKKGLLANRGSGTKGEDLESLKKKRLPITGPLWWTYTSSLFFRLLFEAGFMYALYYVYDGFQMARLVKCEQWPCPNKVDCFISRPTEKTVFTIFMVGSSAICIVLNVAELAYLIVKALLRCSARAKGRRSFVHQDKMSTEKANLQNEKNARLLSSASDTSSNKTV
;
A
#
# COMPACT_ATOMS: atom_id res chain seq x y z
N MET A 1 13.97 26.27 -9.64
CA MET A 1 13.73 24.80 -9.66
C MET A 1 12.32 24.55 -9.14
N ASN A 2 11.38 24.38 -10.05
CA ASN A 2 9.98 24.14 -9.72
C ASN A 2 9.85 22.71 -9.14
N VAL A 3 9.56 22.62 -7.86
CA VAL A 3 9.21 21.39 -7.19
C VAL A 3 7.85 20.93 -7.74
N VAL A 4 7.87 19.92 -8.60
CA VAL A 4 6.65 19.24 -9.06
C VAL A 4 6.03 18.59 -7.82
N THR A 5 4.97 19.18 -7.32
CA THR A 5 4.14 18.59 -6.27
C THR A 5 3.42 17.38 -6.86
N PRO A 6 3.44 16.20 -6.20
CA PRO A 6 2.71 15.04 -6.69
C PRO A 6 1.21 15.33 -6.76
N PRO A 7 0.47 14.66 -7.67
CA PRO A 7 -0.96 14.87 -7.83
C PRO A 7 -1.66 14.66 -6.49
N ASP A 8 -2.35 15.71 -6.07
CA ASP A 8 -3.13 15.70 -4.83
C ASP A 8 -4.32 14.77 -4.98
N VAL A 9 -4.28 13.64 -4.32
CA VAL A 9 -5.45 12.75 -4.21
C VAL A 9 -6.52 13.48 -3.40
N ARG A 10 -7.36 14.18 -4.13
CA ARG A 10 -8.56 14.86 -3.62
C ARG A 10 -9.68 13.81 -3.51
N LEU A 11 -9.66 13.00 -2.46
CA LEU A 11 -10.80 12.13 -2.19
C LEU A 11 -11.88 12.93 -1.46
N THR A 12 -12.85 13.45 -2.22
CA THR A 12 -14.13 13.93 -1.66
C THR A 12 -15.00 12.72 -1.32
N GLY A 13 -15.96 12.88 -0.40
CA GLY A 13 -16.85 11.76 -0.02
C GLY A 13 -17.67 11.20 -1.20
N ALA A 14 -17.91 11.99 -2.25
CA ALA A 14 -18.51 11.54 -3.49
C ALA A 14 -17.56 10.70 -4.34
N GLU A 15 -16.26 11.05 -4.39
CA GLU A 15 -15.24 10.28 -5.12
C GLU A 15 -14.93 8.92 -4.47
N THR A 16 -14.98 8.82 -3.13
CA THR A 16 -14.82 7.50 -2.47
C THR A 16 -15.97 6.56 -2.80
N ASN A 17 -17.20 7.05 -2.91
CA ASN A 17 -18.34 6.25 -3.31
C ASN A 17 -18.24 5.88 -4.80
N SER A 18 -17.88 6.81 -5.68
CA SER A 18 -17.66 6.57 -7.11
C SER A 18 -16.57 5.52 -7.36
N ILE A 19 -15.42 5.61 -6.67
CA ILE A 19 -14.34 4.63 -6.77
C ILE A 19 -14.80 3.26 -6.26
N GLN A 20 -15.61 3.21 -5.22
CA GLN A 20 -16.12 1.96 -4.67
C GLN A 20 -17.14 1.31 -5.61
N ASP A 21 -17.99 2.09 -6.27
CA ASP A 21 -18.95 1.64 -7.26
C ASP A 21 -18.24 1.18 -8.55
N GLU A 22 -17.23 1.90 -9.03
CA GLU A 22 -16.41 1.49 -10.17
C GLU A 22 -15.62 0.22 -9.89
N LEU A 23 -15.01 0.11 -8.70
CA LEU A 23 -14.28 -1.09 -8.30
C LEU A 23 -15.22 -2.29 -8.20
N GLY A 24 -16.41 -2.13 -7.61
CA GLY A 24 -17.43 -3.16 -7.53
C GLY A 24 -17.93 -3.59 -8.91
N SER A 25 -18.17 -2.66 -9.81
CA SER A 25 -18.58 -2.93 -11.19
C SER A 25 -17.50 -3.66 -11.98
N THR A 26 -16.24 -3.23 -11.86
CA THR A 26 -15.09 -3.87 -12.53
C THR A 26 -14.84 -5.29 -11.99
N LEU A 27 -14.93 -5.50 -10.70
CA LEU A 27 -14.83 -6.82 -10.07
C LEU A 27 -15.95 -7.76 -10.53
N CYS A 28 -17.19 -7.26 -10.59
CA CYS A 28 -18.33 -8.03 -11.07
C CYS A 28 -18.21 -8.38 -12.56
N SER A 29 -17.72 -7.46 -13.38
CA SER A 29 -17.48 -7.67 -14.81
C SER A 29 -16.36 -8.68 -15.06
N ALA A 30 -15.25 -8.57 -14.34
CA ALA A 30 -14.14 -9.52 -14.43
C ALA A 30 -14.56 -10.91 -13.93
N GLY A 31 -15.37 -10.99 -12.88
CA GLY A 31 -15.91 -12.26 -12.38
C GLY A 31 -16.80 -12.96 -13.41
N ARG A 32 -17.68 -12.22 -14.10
CA ARG A 32 -18.53 -12.76 -15.18
C ARG A 32 -17.71 -13.23 -16.38
N ALA A 33 -16.72 -12.45 -16.80
CA ALA A 33 -15.85 -12.85 -17.91
C ALA A 33 -15.05 -14.11 -17.56
N ALA A 34 -14.56 -14.23 -16.34
CA ALA A 34 -13.89 -15.44 -15.86
C ALA A 34 -14.86 -16.64 -15.81
N GLU A 35 -16.10 -16.46 -15.35
CA GLU A 35 -17.11 -17.52 -15.27
C GLU A 35 -17.45 -18.10 -16.64
N THR A 36 -17.52 -17.28 -17.69
CA THR A 36 -17.78 -17.76 -19.06
C THR A 36 -16.66 -18.61 -19.63
N VAL A 37 -15.41 -18.35 -19.25
CA VAL A 37 -14.22 -19.11 -19.72
C VAL A 37 -14.02 -20.41 -18.92
N TRP A 38 -14.36 -20.41 -17.62
CA TRP A 38 -14.06 -21.49 -16.70
C TRP A 38 -15.31 -22.27 -16.22
N GLY A 39 -16.51 -21.88 -16.64
CA GLY A 39 -17.76 -22.54 -16.21
C GLY A 39 -17.90 -23.98 -16.67
N ASP A 40 -17.21 -24.36 -17.75
CA ASP A 40 -17.16 -25.70 -18.33
C ASP A 40 -16.00 -26.56 -17.81
N GLU A 41 -15.18 -26.08 -16.91
CA GLU A 41 -13.92 -26.72 -16.50
C GLU A 41 -14.12 -28.14 -15.98
N GLN A 42 -15.11 -28.35 -15.13
CA GLN A 42 -15.40 -29.67 -14.55
C GLN A 42 -16.28 -30.54 -15.45
N SER A 43 -17.23 -29.95 -16.17
CA SER A 43 -18.18 -30.69 -17.02
C SER A 43 -17.49 -31.33 -18.24
N ASP A 44 -16.60 -30.56 -18.87
CA ASP A 44 -15.96 -30.94 -20.14
C ASP A 44 -14.57 -31.57 -19.93
N PHE A 45 -14.13 -31.74 -18.70
CA PHE A 45 -12.96 -32.55 -18.38
C PHE A 45 -13.27 -34.01 -18.68
N THR A 46 -12.55 -34.64 -19.59
CA THR A 46 -12.80 -36.01 -20.03
C THR A 46 -11.55 -36.86 -19.94
N CYS A 47 -11.71 -38.11 -19.47
CA CYS A 47 -10.63 -39.10 -19.42
C CYS A 47 -10.95 -40.28 -20.33
N ASN A 48 -9.94 -40.93 -20.85
CA ASN A 48 -10.09 -42.11 -21.72
C ASN A 48 -10.46 -43.40 -20.93
N THR A 49 -11.26 -43.29 -19.90
CA THR A 49 -11.71 -44.40 -19.08
C THR A 49 -13.19 -44.23 -18.70
N GLN A 50 -13.90 -45.36 -18.58
CA GLN A 50 -15.28 -45.41 -18.08
C GLN A 50 -15.36 -45.76 -16.59
N GLN A 51 -14.23 -45.93 -15.91
CA GLN A 51 -14.20 -46.25 -14.49
C GLN A 51 -14.87 -45.11 -13.69
N PRO A 52 -15.94 -45.42 -12.92
CA PRO A 52 -16.62 -44.44 -12.11
C PRO A 52 -15.67 -43.85 -11.04
N GLY A 53 -15.70 -42.53 -10.85
CA GLY A 53 -14.85 -41.83 -9.87
C GLY A 53 -13.47 -41.45 -10.36
N CYS A 54 -12.91 -42.11 -11.36
CA CYS A 54 -11.57 -41.75 -11.90
C CYS A 54 -11.50 -40.31 -12.42
N LYS A 55 -12.49 -39.89 -13.21
CA LYS A 55 -12.58 -38.49 -13.71
C LYS A 55 -12.53 -37.48 -12.57
N ASN A 56 -13.29 -37.70 -11.49
CA ASN A 56 -13.39 -36.73 -10.40
C ASN A 56 -12.10 -36.65 -9.57
N VAL A 57 -11.48 -37.78 -9.29
CA VAL A 57 -10.20 -37.81 -8.55
C VAL A 57 -9.07 -37.20 -9.35
N CYS A 58 -9.01 -37.47 -10.64
CA CYS A 58 -8.03 -36.84 -11.51
C CYS A 58 -8.22 -35.34 -11.64
N TYR A 59 -9.47 -34.90 -11.74
CA TYR A 59 -9.78 -33.46 -11.75
C TYR A 59 -9.32 -32.77 -10.46
N ASP A 60 -9.64 -33.32 -9.30
CA ASP A 60 -9.25 -32.78 -8.01
C ASP A 60 -7.73 -32.75 -7.80
N HIS A 61 -7.02 -33.75 -8.32
CA HIS A 61 -5.57 -33.81 -8.24
C HIS A 61 -4.86 -32.72 -9.06
N PHE A 62 -5.35 -32.43 -10.27
CA PHE A 62 -4.75 -31.40 -11.14
C PHE A 62 -5.30 -29.99 -10.91
N PHE A 63 -6.50 -29.89 -10.36
CA PHE A 63 -7.18 -28.61 -10.08
C PHE A 63 -7.65 -28.53 -8.63
N PRO A 64 -6.72 -28.49 -7.67
CA PRO A 64 -7.08 -28.47 -6.22
C PRO A 64 -7.87 -27.21 -5.86
N VAL A 65 -7.69 -26.12 -6.58
CA VAL A 65 -8.46 -24.87 -6.44
C VAL A 65 -8.85 -24.39 -7.82
N SER A 66 -10.13 -24.08 -8.06
CA SER A 66 -10.55 -23.48 -9.33
C SER A 66 -9.85 -22.12 -9.53
N HIS A 67 -9.36 -21.85 -10.72
CA HIS A 67 -8.70 -20.59 -11.09
C HIS A 67 -9.55 -19.37 -10.78
N ILE A 68 -10.87 -19.43 -11.00
CA ILE A 68 -11.80 -18.33 -10.67
C ILE A 68 -11.80 -18.04 -9.18
N ARG A 69 -11.90 -19.08 -8.33
CA ARG A 69 -11.89 -18.90 -6.88
C ARG A 69 -10.58 -18.31 -6.40
N PHE A 70 -9.48 -18.77 -6.98
CA PHE A 70 -8.16 -18.24 -6.67
C PHE A 70 -8.04 -16.75 -7.03
N TRP A 71 -8.49 -16.33 -8.19
CA TRP A 71 -8.48 -14.92 -8.60
C TRP A 71 -9.44 -14.05 -7.80
N CYS A 72 -10.62 -14.55 -7.47
CA CYS A 72 -11.53 -13.82 -6.57
C CYS A 72 -10.88 -13.58 -5.21
N LEU A 73 -10.20 -14.57 -4.64
CA LEU A 73 -9.44 -14.41 -3.40
C LEU A 73 -8.32 -13.37 -3.55
N GLN A 74 -7.55 -13.44 -4.63
CA GLN A 74 -6.50 -12.44 -4.92
C GLN A 74 -7.08 -11.02 -4.95
N LEU A 75 -8.16 -10.78 -5.68
CA LEU A 75 -8.80 -9.48 -5.78
C LEU A 75 -9.29 -8.96 -4.41
N ILE A 76 -9.88 -9.83 -3.59
CA ILE A 76 -10.33 -9.48 -2.24
C ILE A 76 -9.13 -9.09 -1.36
N PHE A 77 -8.07 -9.90 -1.32
CA PHE A 77 -6.90 -9.65 -0.48
C PHE A 77 -6.13 -8.39 -0.93
N VAL A 78 -6.00 -8.16 -2.23
CA VAL A 78 -5.31 -6.97 -2.77
C VAL A 78 -6.12 -5.69 -2.56
N SER A 79 -7.46 -5.75 -2.61
CA SER A 79 -8.33 -4.58 -2.39
C SER A 79 -8.51 -4.22 -0.91
N THR A 80 -8.45 -5.19 0.00
CA THR A 80 -8.67 -4.99 1.45
C THR A 80 -7.77 -3.91 2.07
N PRO A 81 -6.45 -3.88 1.87
CA PRO A 81 -5.60 -2.83 2.42
C PRO A 81 -5.96 -1.43 1.91
N ALA A 82 -6.37 -1.29 0.65
CA ALA A 82 -6.79 -0.01 0.08
C ALA A 82 -8.10 0.49 0.73
N LEU A 83 -9.07 -0.40 0.96
CA LEU A 83 -10.31 -0.09 1.66
C LEU A 83 -10.06 0.35 3.11
N LEU A 84 -9.15 -0.32 3.82
CA LEU A 84 -8.78 0.06 5.18
C LEU A 84 -8.18 1.48 5.25
N VAL A 85 -7.33 1.84 4.29
CA VAL A 85 -6.78 3.22 4.20
C VAL A 85 -7.90 4.22 3.90
N ALA A 86 -8.77 3.94 2.95
CA ALA A 86 -9.90 4.82 2.61
C ALA A 86 -10.81 5.04 3.83
N MET A 87 -11.11 3.99 4.57
CA MET A 87 -11.90 4.05 5.81
C MET A 87 -11.18 4.86 6.89
N HIS A 88 -9.87 4.67 7.07
CA HIS A 88 -9.08 5.45 8.03
C HIS A 88 -9.08 6.94 7.68
N VAL A 89 -8.87 7.29 6.41
CA VAL A 89 -8.93 8.69 5.93
C VAL A 89 -10.32 9.29 6.17
N ALA A 90 -11.38 8.55 5.84
CA ALA A 90 -12.76 8.99 6.06
C ALA A 90 -13.06 9.22 7.55
N TYR A 91 -12.62 8.31 8.41
CA TYR A 91 -12.76 8.45 9.88
C TYR A 91 -12.02 9.69 10.40
N ARG A 92 -10.79 9.92 9.96
CA ARG A 92 -10.01 11.11 10.32
C ARG A 92 -10.71 12.39 9.87
N LYS A 93 -11.24 12.44 8.64
CA LYS A 93 -12.01 13.58 8.13
C LYS A 93 -13.26 13.85 8.99
N ARG A 94 -13.98 12.78 9.36
CA ARG A 94 -15.18 12.92 10.25
C ARG A 94 -14.82 13.48 11.63
N ASN A 95 -13.72 13.03 12.24
CA ASN A 95 -13.29 13.51 13.55
C ASN A 95 -12.84 14.97 13.51
N VAL A 96 -12.09 15.37 12.48
CA VAL A 96 -11.72 16.79 12.28
C VAL A 96 -12.97 17.65 12.11
N LYS A 97 -13.95 17.19 11.31
CA LYS A 97 -15.23 17.89 11.12
C LYS A 97 -16.02 18.02 12.44
N LYS A 98 -16.08 16.96 13.27
CA LYS A 98 -16.74 16.98 14.57
C LYS A 98 -16.06 17.96 15.55
N GLY A 99 -14.72 17.97 15.60
CA GLY A 99 -13.95 18.91 16.42
C GLY A 99 -14.17 20.37 16.03
N LEU A 100 -14.27 20.65 14.73
CA LEU A 100 -14.59 21.99 14.23
C LEU A 100 -16.03 22.44 14.56
N LEU A 101 -16.98 21.51 14.48
CA LEU A 101 -18.37 21.78 14.86
C LEU A 101 -18.53 21.99 16.37
N ALA A 102 -17.77 21.27 17.20
CA ALA A 102 -17.77 21.45 18.67
C ALA A 102 -17.16 22.81 19.08
N ASN A 103 -16.09 23.27 18.40
CA ASN A 103 -15.50 24.60 18.61
C ASN A 103 -16.37 25.74 18.08
N ARG A 104 -17.37 25.47 17.22
CA ARG A 104 -18.29 26.47 16.68
C ARG A 104 -19.26 27.04 17.73
N GLY A 105 -19.43 26.39 18.87
CA GLY A 105 -20.18 26.93 20.01
C GLY A 105 -19.58 28.21 20.59
N SER A 106 -18.38 28.63 20.16
CA SER A 106 -17.67 29.84 20.56
C SER A 106 -17.36 30.73 19.33
N GLY A 107 -18.40 31.22 18.66
CA GLY A 107 -18.40 32.51 17.94
C GLY A 107 -17.57 32.71 16.66
N THR A 108 -17.22 31.71 15.84
CA THR A 108 -16.43 31.92 14.62
C THR A 108 -17.25 31.75 13.33
N LYS A 109 -17.13 32.73 12.43
CA LYS A 109 -17.94 32.94 11.21
C LYS A 109 -17.83 31.79 10.17
N GLY A 110 -18.91 31.64 9.38
CA GLY A 110 -19.10 30.58 8.38
C GLY A 110 -18.07 30.48 7.23
N GLU A 111 -17.23 31.49 7.00
CA GLU A 111 -16.17 31.52 5.98
C GLU A 111 -15.01 30.57 6.25
N ASP A 112 -14.73 30.27 7.53
CA ASP A 112 -13.67 29.33 7.89
C ASP A 112 -13.98 27.88 7.56
N LEU A 113 -15.25 27.51 7.43
CA LEU A 113 -15.66 26.15 7.13
C LEU A 113 -15.42 25.76 5.68
N GLU A 114 -15.57 26.68 4.72
CA GLU A 114 -15.25 26.44 3.32
C GLU A 114 -13.75 26.43 3.06
N SER A 115 -13.01 27.32 3.71
CA SER A 115 -11.55 27.35 3.64
C SER A 115 -10.92 26.09 4.24
N LEU A 116 -11.49 25.54 5.32
CA LEU A 116 -11.06 24.29 5.95
C LEU A 116 -11.50 23.04 5.17
N LYS A 117 -12.66 23.09 4.50
CA LYS A 117 -13.08 22.05 3.55
C LYS A 117 -12.13 21.95 2.37
N LYS A 118 -11.48 23.07 2.00
CA LYS A 118 -10.48 23.19 0.94
C LYS A 118 -9.05 22.94 1.46
N LYS A 119 -8.81 22.99 2.77
CA LYS A 119 -7.49 22.80 3.38
C LYS A 119 -7.11 21.31 3.32
N ARG A 120 -6.09 21.02 2.54
CA ARG A 120 -5.51 19.68 2.37
C ARG A 120 -4.97 19.19 3.70
N LEU A 121 -5.41 18.01 4.15
CA LEU A 121 -4.83 17.34 5.31
C LEU A 121 -3.38 16.94 4.94
N PRO A 122 -2.36 17.47 5.61
CA PRO A 122 -1.00 17.05 5.33
C PRO A 122 -0.86 15.56 5.67
N ILE A 123 -0.38 14.76 4.70
CA ILE A 123 -0.07 13.34 4.90
C ILE A 123 1.21 13.27 5.74
N THR A 124 1.07 13.53 7.05
CA THR A 124 2.17 13.52 8.01
C THR A 124 1.77 12.69 9.23
N GLY A 125 2.73 11.97 9.80
CA GLY A 125 2.52 11.16 10.99
C GLY A 125 1.82 9.83 10.73
N PRO A 126 0.79 9.45 11.51
CA PRO A 126 0.20 8.10 11.46
C PRO A 126 -0.46 7.77 10.12
N LEU A 127 -0.94 8.77 9.38
CA LEU A 127 -1.57 8.55 8.08
C LEU A 127 -0.56 8.10 7.02
N TRP A 128 0.67 8.65 7.04
CA TRP A 128 1.75 8.21 6.16
C TRP A 128 2.12 6.75 6.43
N TRP A 129 2.22 6.37 7.70
CA TRP A 129 2.54 5.01 8.11
C TRP A 129 1.47 4.00 7.65
N THR A 130 0.20 4.33 7.86
CA THR A 130 -0.93 3.49 7.41
C THR A 130 -0.93 3.30 5.89
N TYR A 131 -0.65 4.37 5.14
CA TYR A 131 -0.59 4.31 3.69
C TYR A 131 0.57 3.45 3.19
N THR A 132 1.77 3.65 3.73
CA THR A 132 2.96 2.87 3.36
C THR A 132 2.80 1.39 3.73
N SER A 133 2.23 1.10 4.90
CA SER A 133 1.92 -0.26 5.33
C SER A 133 0.91 -0.93 4.40
N SER A 134 -0.11 -0.21 3.95
CA SER A 134 -1.10 -0.70 2.98
C SER A 134 -0.47 -1.09 1.64
N LEU A 135 0.41 -0.25 1.10
CA LEU A 135 1.14 -0.56 -0.13
C LEU A 135 2.04 -1.80 0.03
N PHE A 136 2.70 -1.93 1.18
CA PHE A 136 3.51 -3.09 1.49
C PHE A 136 2.69 -4.39 1.52
N PHE A 137 1.55 -4.40 2.23
CA PHE A 137 0.67 -5.57 2.27
C PHE A 137 0.08 -5.91 0.90
N ARG A 138 -0.30 -4.89 0.13
CA ARG A 138 -0.78 -5.07 -1.24
C ARG A 138 0.25 -5.75 -2.11
N LEU A 139 1.49 -5.28 -2.08
CA LEU A 139 2.61 -5.89 -2.80
C LEU A 139 2.87 -7.33 -2.36
N LEU A 140 2.84 -7.58 -1.05
CA LEU A 140 3.04 -8.91 -0.48
C LEU A 140 1.96 -9.90 -0.91
N PHE A 141 0.70 -9.50 -0.88
CA PHE A 141 -0.41 -10.36 -1.34
C PHE A 141 -0.31 -10.63 -2.84
N GLU A 142 -0.07 -9.60 -3.65
CA GLU A 142 0.00 -9.75 -5.10
C GLU A 142 1.16 -10.66 -5.52
N ALA A 143 2.35 -10.47 -4.97
CA ALA A 143 3.50 -11.36 -5.18
C ALA A 143 3.25 -12.77 -4.65
N GLY A 144 2.63 -12.90 -3.47
CA GLY A 144 2.28 -14.18 -2.86
C GLY A 144 1.29 -14.98 -3.71
N PHE A 145 0.26 -14.34 -4.25
CA PHE A 145 -0.71 -15.00 -5.15
C PHE A 145 -0.07 -15.39 -6.49
N MET A 146 0.82 -14.57 -7.06
CA MET A 146 1.57 -14.93 -8.26
C MET A 146 2.46 -16.15 -8.05
N TYR A 147 3.17 -16.18 -6.91
CA TYR A 147 3.98 -17.33 -6.54
C TYR A 147 3.13 -18.59 -6.29
N ALA A 148 2.01 -18.46 -5.58
CA ALA A 148 1.10 -19.56 -5.31
C ALA A 148 0.48 -20.12 -6.60
N LEU A 149 0.10 -19.26 -7.55
CA LEU A 149 -0.37 -19.66 -8.86
C LEU A 149 0.67 -20.51 -9.60
N TYR A 150 1.91 -20.03 -9.64
CA TYR A 150 3.02 -20.75 -10.28
C TYR A 150 3.29 -22.11 -9.62
N TYR A 151 3.26 -22.16 -8.28
CA TYR A 151 3.54 -23.38 -7.52
C TYR A 151 2.43 -24.44 -7.65
N VAL A 152 1.16 -24.01 -7.58
CA VAL A 152 0.00 -24.93 -7.63
C VAL A 152 -0.22 -25.53 -9.02
N TYR A 153 0.01 -24.74 -10.06
CA TYR A 153 -0.29 -25.15 -11.44
C TYR A 153 0.96 -25.47 -12.27
N ASP A 154 2.14 -25.53 -11.65
CA ASP A 154 3.41 -25.86 -12.31
C ASP A 154 3.68 -24.98 -13.55
N GLY A 155 3.30 -23.71 -13.46
CA GLY A 155 3.50 -22.70 -14.51
C GLY A 155 2.25 -21.91 -14.86
N PHE A 156 2.33 -21.18 -15.98
CA PHE A 156 1.24 -20.29 -16.44
C PHE A 156 0.51 -20.84 -17.68
N GLN A 157 0.96 -22.00 -18.19
CA GLN A 157 0.37 -22.63 -19.37
C GLN A 157 -0.51 -23.80 -18.95
N MET A 158 -1.73 -23.83 -19.48
CA MET A 158 -2.64 -24.95 -19.26
C MET A 158 -2.21 -26.14 -20.14
N ALA A 159 -1.93 -27.28 -19.51
CA ALA A 159 -1.66 -28.51 -20.24
C ALA A 159 -2.89 -28.96 -21.03
N ARG A 160 -2.71 -29.45 -22.26
CA ARG A 160 -3.81 -29.99 -23.07
C ARG A 160 -4.21 -31.39 -22.63
N LEU A 161 -3.23 -32.15 -22.17
CA LEU A 161 -3.34 -33.52 -21.75
C LEU A 161 -2.62 -33.70 -20.42
N VAL A 162 -3.27 -34.32 -19.47
CA VAL A 162 -2.70 -34.67 -18.15
C VAL A 162 -2.82 -36.18 -17.94
N LYS A 163 -1.75 -36.77 -17.42
CA LYS A 163 -1.70 -38.21 -17.12
C LYS A 163 -1.99 -38.45 -15.66
N CYS A 164 -3.00 -39.24 -15.38
CA CYS A 164 -3.47 -39.55 -14.04
C CYS A 164 -3.22 -41.04 -13.69
N GLU A 165 -2.67 -41.28 -12.52
CA GLU A 165 -2.41 -42.62 -11.97
C GLU A 165 -3.09 -42.82 -10.58
N GLN A 166 -4.00 -41.95 -10.21
CA GLN A 166 -4.62 -41.96 -8.89
C GLN A 166 -5.70 -43.08 -8.77
N TRP A 167 -5.72 -43.76 -7.65
CA TRP A 167 -6.82 -44.67 -7.36
C TRP A 167 -8.17 -43.94 -7.32
N PRO A 168 -9.29 -44.35 -7.96
CA PRO A 168 -9.63 -45.69 -8.46
C PRO A 168 -9.34 -45.91 -9.98
N CYS A 169 -8.46 -45.15 -10.61
CA CYS A 169 -8.13 -45.37 -12.01
C CYS A 169 -7.38 -46.71 -12.20
N PRO A 170 -7.76 -47.53 -13.19
CA PRO A 170 -7.19 -48.88 -13.36
C PRO A 170 -5.72 -48.88 -13.81
N ASN A 171 -5.30 -47.85 -14.54
CA ASN A 171 -3.94 -47.66 -15.10
C ASN A 171 -3.66 -46.17 -15.32
N LYS A 172 -2.57 -45.84 -15.98
CA LYS A 172 -2.31 -44.48 -16.49
C LYS A 172 -3.43 -44.08 -17.46
N VAL A 173 -4.16 -43.08 -17.08
CA VAL A 173 -5.31 -42.56 -17.82
C VAL A 173 -4.95 -41.20 -18.37
N ASP A 174 -5.22 -41.00 -19.67
CA ASP A 174 -5.05 -39.69 -20.32
C ASP A 174 -6.35 -38.89 -20.14
N CYS A 175 -6.23 -37.72 -19.52
CA CYS A 175 -7.35 -36.80 -19.34
C CYS A 175 -7.14 -35.53 -20.15
N PHE A 176 -8.20 -35.04 -20.79
CA PHE A 176 -8.19 -33.89 -21.67
C PHE A 176 -8.90 -32.70 -21.01
N ILE A 177 -8.26 -31.54 -21.16
CA ILE A 177 -8.77 -30.28 -20.63
C ILE A 177 -9.49 -29.54 -21.76
N SER A 178 -10.70 -29.04 -21.45
CA SER A 178 -11.49 -28.23 -22.37
C SER A 178 -10.84 -26.84 -22.59
N ARG A 179 -10.80 -26.39 -23.83
CA ARG A 179 -10.35 -25.04 -24.25
C ARG A 179 -9.04 -24.57 -23.63
N PRO A 180 -7.96 -25.35 -23.66
CA PRO A 180 -6.71 -25.04 -22.96
C PRO A 180 -6.05 -23.76 -23.49
N THR A 181 -6.23 -23.42 -24.77
CA THR A 181 -5.65 -22.23 -25.38
C THR A 181 -6.29 -20.95 -24.84
N GLU A 182 -7.61 -20.90 -24.76
CA GLU A 182 -8.37 -19.76 -24.24
C GLU A 182 -8.03 -19.52 -22.76
N LYS A 183 -7.99 -20.59 -21.97
CA LYS A 183 -7.61 -20.55 -20.56
C LYS A 183 -6.17 -20.07 -20.36
N THR A 184 -5.24 -20.50 -21.20
CA THR A 184 -3.85 -20.04 -21.18
C THR A 184 -3.74 -18.55 -21.49
N VAL A 185 -4.41 -18.07 -22.55
CA VAL A 185 -4.39 -16.65 -22.92
C VAL A 185 -4.94 -15.78 -21.80
N PHE A 186 -6.05 -16.20 -21.19
CA PHE A 186 -6.66 -15.46 -20.07
C PHE A 186 -5.75 -15.46 -18.84
N THR A 187 -5.12 -16.60 -18.51
CA THR A 187 -4.15 -16.68 -17.39
C THR A 187 -2.96 -15.77 -17.63
N ILE A 188 -2.37 -15.76 -18.82
CA ILE A 188 -1.25 -14.88 -19.18
C ILE A 188 -1.66 -13.40 -19.08
N PHE A 189 -2.88 -13.06 -19.50
CA PHE A 189 -3.40 -11.68 -19.37
C PHE A 189 -3.51 -11.27 -17.91
N MET A 190 -4.05 -12.12 -17.04
CA MET A 190 -4.17 -11.85 -15.61
C MET A 190 -2.80 -11.72 -14.92
N VAL A 191 -1.87 -12.61 -15.25
CA VAL A 191 -0.49 -12.56 -14.76
C VAL A 191 0.21 -11.29 -15.23
N GLY A 192 0.07 -10.91 -16.49
CA GLY A 192 0.63 -9.67 -17.04
C GLY A 192 0.07 -8.42 -16.36
N SER A 193 -1.23 -8.38 -16.13
CA SER A 193 -1.89 -7.31 -15.38
C SER A 193 -1.36 -7.20 -13.95
N SER A 194 -1.24 -8.31 -13.23
CA SER A 194 -0.67 -8.35 -11.89
C SER A 194 0.80 -7.90 -11.88
N ALA A 195 1.59 -8.30 -12.85
CA ALA A 195 2.98 -7.86 -12.97
C ALA A 195 3.10 -6.34 -13.14
N ILE A 196 2.24 -5.73 -13.96
CA ILE A 196 2.18 -4.26 -14.12
C ILE A 196 1.81 -3.60 -12.79
N CYS A 197 0.81 -4.12 -12.08
CA CYS A 197 0.41 -3.61 -10.77
C CYS A 197 1.56 -3.70 -9.74
N ILE A 198 2.30 -4.79 -9.72
CA ILE A 198 3.48 -4.95 -8.84
C ILE A 198 4.52 -3.87 -9.14
N VAL A 199 4.85 -3.65 -10.41
CA VAL A 199 5.83 -2.63 -10.82
C VAL A 199 5.39 -1.24 -10.37
N LEU A 200 4.13 -0.87 -10.56
CA LEU A 200 3.58 0.42 -10.13
C LEU A 200 3.61 0.57 -8.61
N ASN A 201 3.20 -0.44 -7.86
CA ASN A 201 3.24 -0.44 -6.39
C ASN A 201 4.67 -0.32 -5.85
N VAL A 202 5.64 -1.00 -6.47
CA VAL A 202 7.07 -0.89 -6.11
C VAL A 202 7.60 0.52 -6.39
N ALA A 203 7.28 1.11 -7.54
CA ALA A 203 7.69 2.46 -7.89
C ALA A 203 7.13 3.50 -6.89
N GLU A 204 5.86 3.36 -6.51
CA GLU A 204 5.21 4.22 -5.53
C GLU A 204 5.84 4.07 -4.14
N LEU A 205 6.08 2.84 -3.70
CA LEU A 205 6.73 2.56 -2.42
C LEU A 205 8.16 3.12 -2.37
N ALA A 206 8.94 2.93 -3.44
CA ALA A 206 10.30 3.48 -3.56
C ALA A 206 10.28 5.01 -3.49
N TYR A 207 9.36 5.67 -4.19
CA TYR A 207 9.17 7.13 -4.12
C TYR A 207 8.88 7.61 -2.68
N LEU A 208 7.99 6.93 -1.96
CA LEU A 208 7.65 7.28 -0.58
C LEU A 208 8.85 7.11 0.37
N ILE A 209 9.61 6.04 0.22
CA ILE A 209 10.82 5.77 1.02
C ILE A 209 11.87 6.85 0.77
N VAL A 210 12.18 7.17 -0.49
CA VAL A 210 13.14 8.22 -0.85
C VAL A 210 12.70 9.57 -0.27
N LYS A 211 11.44 9.91 -0.38
CA LYS A 211 10.88 11.15 0.19
C LYS A 211 10.99 11.19 1.72
N ALA A 212 10.77 10.07 2.39
CA ALA A 212 10.94 9.95 3.85
C ALA A 212 12.41 10.12 4.26
N LEU A 213 13.34 9.47 3.56
CA LEU A 213 14.78 9.59 3.80
C LEU A 213 15.27 11.03 3.61
N LEU A 214 14.85 11.70 2.54
CA LEU A 214 15.19 13.11 2.30
C LEU A 214 14.66 14.03 3.43
N ARG A 215 13.45 13.80 3.91
CA ARG A 215 12.89 14.54 5.07
C ARG A 215 13.66 14.28 6.37
N CYS A 216 14.04 13.03 6.63
CA CYS A 216 14.87 12.67 7.79
C CYS A 216 16.25 13.34 7.71
N SER A 217 16.90 13.31 6.56
CA SER A 217 18.18 13.95 6.31
C SER A 217 18.11 15.47 6.51
N ALA A 218 17.09 16.13 5.97
CA ALA A 218 16.88 17.56 6.15
C ALA A 218 16.66 17.93 7.64
N ARG A 219 15.89 17.14 8.37
CA ARG A 219 15.68 17.32 9.83
C ARG A 219 16.98 17.13 10.62
N ALA A 220 17.76 16.12 10.28
CA ALA A 220 19.06 15.85 10.93
C ALA A 220 20.04 17.02 10.69
N LYS A 221 20.08 17.57 9.46
CA LYS A 221 20.91 18.73 9.12
C LYS A 221 20.47 19.98 9.88
N GLY A 222 19.16 20.25 9.96
CA GLY A 222 18.59 21.37 10.73
C GLY A 222 18.91 21.27 12.23
N ARG A 223 18.81 20.06 12.81
CA ARG A 223 19.15 19.83 14.23
C ARG A 223 20.66 20.08 14.51
N ARG A 224 21.55 19.63 13.61
CA ARG A 224 22.99 19.89 13.73
C ARG A 224 23.31 21.37 13.69
N SER A 225 22.66 22.10 12.78
CA SER A 225 22.81 23.57 12.65
C SER A 225 22.37 24.29 13.91
N PHE A 226 21.21 23.90 14.48
CA PHE A 226 20.68 24.50 15.71
C PHE A 226 21.61 24.24 16.92
N VAL A 227 22.07 22.99 17.10
CA VAL A 227 23.01 22.64 18.18
C VAL A 227 24.34 23.38 18.06
N HIS A 228 24.84 23.59 16.83
CA HIS A 228 26.07 24.36 16.61
C HIS A 228 25.88 25.84 16.97
N GLN A 229 24.72 26.42 16.63
CA GLN A 229 24.40 27.82 16.94
C GLN A 229 24.22 28.03 18.45
N ASP A 230 23.61 27.08 19.15
CA ASP A 230 23.46 27.10 20.62
C ASP A 230 24.82 27.05 21.33
N LYS A 231 25.72 26.16 20.88
CA LYS A 231 27.09 26.08 21.42
C LYS A 231 27.85 27.39 21.22
N MET A 232 27.77 27.99 20.04
CA MET A 232 28.44 29.25 19.73
C MET A 232 27.88 30.44 20.51
N SER A 233 26.56 30.47 20.79
CA SER A 233 25.96 31.51 21.64
C SER A 233 26.36 31.36 23.10
N THR A 234 26.42 30.13 23.62
CA THR A 234 26.88 29.85 25.00
C THR A 234 28.35 30.20 25.18
N GLU A 235 29.22 29.88 24.21
CA GLU A 235 30.62 30.22 24.24
C GLU A 235 30.87 31.73 24.25
N LYS A 236 30.10 32.49 23.40
CA LYS A 236 30.15 33.98 23.41
C LYS A 236 29.69 34.54 24.76
N ALA A 237 28.60 34.01 25.35
CA ALA A 237 28.14 34.44 26.68
C ALA A 237 29.15 34.19 27.78
N ASN A 238 29.81 33.03 27.75
CA ASN A 238 30.89 32.70 28.72
C ASN A 238 32.11 33.65 28.59
N LEU A 239 32.54 33.93 27.35
CA LEU A 239 33.63 34.87 27.06
C LEU A 239 33.30 36.28 27.53
N GLN A 240 32.06 36.73 27.36
CA GLN A 240 31.62 38.02 27.86
C GLN A 240 31.55 38.09 29.38
N ASN A 241 31.10 37.04 30.06
CA ASN A 241 31.14 36.95 31.51
C ASN A 241 32.53 36.95 32.06
N GLU A 242 33.49 36.24 31.43
CA GLU A 242 34.89 36.26 31.83
C GLU A 242 35.52 37.64 31.67
N LYS A 243 35.24 38.38 30.58
CA LYS A 243 35.70 39.77 30.41
C LYS A 243 35.11 40.67 31.47
N ASN A 244 33.85 40.56 31.81
CA ASN A 244 33.21 41.35 32.88
C ASN A 244 33.81 41.04 34.26
N ALA A 245 34.13 39.78 34.54
CA ALA A 245 34.76 39.40 35.79
C ALA A 245 36.19 40.00 35.93
N ARG A 246 36.98 40.01 34.86
CA ARG A 246 38.30 40.62 34.81
C ARG A 246 38.24 42.16 35.01
N LEU A 247 37.21 42.79 34.41
CA LEU A 247 37.02 44.25 34.63
C LEU A 247 36.64 44.60 36.09
N LEU A 248 35.82 43.77 36.69
CA LEU A 248 35.43 43.94 38.10
C LEU A 248 36.64 43.75 39.05
N SER A 249 37.52 42.76 38.79
CA SER A 249 38.73 42.54 39.60
C SER A 249 39.71 43.70 39.47
N SER A 250 39.91 44.22 38.26
CA SER A 250 40.78 45.39 38.06
C SER A 250 40.25 46.69 38.71
N ALA A 251 38.91 46.84 38.79
CA ALA A 251 38.26 47.98 39.49
C ALA A 251 38.41 47.92 41.00
N SER A 252 38.39 46.68 41.59
CA SER A 252 38.60 46.48 43.03
C SER A 252 40.04 46.81 43.46
N ASP A 253 41.03 46.47 42.63
CA ASP A 253 42.45 46.75 42.91
C ASP A 253 42.78 48.23 42.84
N THR A 254 42.05 49.00 41.99
CA THR A 254 42.24 50.46 41.90
C THR A 254 41.63 51.21 43.08
N SER A 255 40.58 50.65 43.72
CA SER A 255 39.94 51.22 44.89
C SER A 255 40.76 51.03 46.19
N SER A 256 41.55 49.89 46.25
CA SER A 256 42.40 49.60 47.43
C SER A 256 43.67 50.45 47.53
N ASN A 257 44.08 51.06 46.41
CA ASN A 257 45.31 51.84 46.38
C ASN A 257 45.11 53.37 46.58
N LYS A 258 43.90 53.80 46.99
CA LYS A 258 43.54 55.20 47.23
C LYS A 258 43.32 55.56 48.73
N THR A 259 43.62 54.62 49.61
CA THR A 259 43.51 54.80 51.08
C THR A 259 44.84 54.47 51.78
N VAL A 260 45.91 55.17 51.42
CA VAL A 260 47.14 55.31 52.20
C VAL A 260 47.57 56.75 52.21
#